data_cdf9fe926804d0e08ba6f763f696c486
#
_entry.id   cdf9fe926804d0e08ba6f763f696c486
#
_cell.length_a   1.000
_cell.length_b   1.000
_cell.length_c   1.000
_cell.angle_alpha   90.00
_cell.angle_beta   90.00
_cell.angle_gamma   90.00
#
_symmetry.space_group_name_H-M   'P 1'
#
loop_
_entity.id
_entity.type
_entity.pdbx_description
1 polymer ?
#
loop_
_entity_poly.entity_id
_entity_poly.type
_entity_poly.pdbx_seq_one_letter_code
_entity_poly.pdbx_strand_id
1 'polypeptide(L)'
;MKKTIFAFVVLGIMAIACNSPKQKELAKADLPSAADRIERGEFLVATLGCNDCHSPKVMTPRGPVPDPNRLLSGHDSNETLPEYDPQSVGGYVLFNMNGTAAIGPWGTSFAGNLTPDATGIGFWSEEQFVKSIKEGKYKGLDNSRSLLPPMPWEGYSKLPDEDLKAIYAYLKSIKPVKNIVPQAILPGI
;
A
#
# COMPACT_ATOMS: atom_id res chain seq x y z
N MET A 1 -62.29 -2.73 -59.19
CA MET A 1 -62.23 -2.76 -57.75
C MET A 1 -61.50 -4.02 -57.25
N LYS A 2 -60.20 -4.12 -57.38
CA LYS A 2 -59.34 -5.21 -56.85
C LYS A 2 -57.86 -4.81 -56.99
N LYS A 3 -57.35 -3.81 -56.25
CA LYS A 3 -55.90 -3.46 -56.20
C LYS A 3 -55.50 -2.66 -54.97
N THR A 4 -56.06 -2.87 -53.77
CA THR A 4 -55.70 -2.08 -52.59
C THR A 4 -55.62 -2.89 -51.27
N ILE A 5 -55.29 -4.20 -51.31
CA ILE A 5 -55.18 -5.04 -50.08
C ILE A 5 -53.76 -5.68 -49.91
N PHE A 6 -52.73 -5.24 -50.67
CA PHE A 6 -51.43 -5.86 -50.59
C PHE A 6 -50.31 -5.01 -49.92
N ALA A 7 -50.66 -3.84 -49.36
CA ALA A 7 -49.70 -2.87 -48.84
C ALA A 7 -49.55 -2.84 -47.32
N PHE A 8 -50.28 -3.63 -46.54
CA PHE A 8 -50.32 -3.55 -45.07
C PHE A 8 -49.69 -4.73 -44.31
N VAL A 9 -49.11 -5.74 -45.00
CA VAL A 9 -48.55 -6.96 -44.34
C VAL A 9 -47.02 -6.87 -44.20
N VAL A 10 -46.31 -5.91 -44.82
CA VAL A 10 -44.85 -5.88 -44.76
C VAL A 10 -44.27 -4.95 -43.67
N LEU A 11 -45.11 -4.18 -42.94
CA LEU A 11 -44.61 -3.24 -41.93
C LEU A 11 -44.68 -3.77 -40.49
N GLY A 12 -44.95 -5.07 -40.28
CA GLY A 12 -45.14 -5.71 -38.95
C GLY A 12 -43.98 -6.56 -38.43
N ILE A 13 -42.83 -6.69 -39.17
CA ILE A 13 -41.77 -7.64 -38.82
C ILE A 13 -40.41 -6.96 -38.48
N MET A 14 -40.37 -5.66 -38.17
CA MET A 14 -39.11 -5.00 -37.82
C MET A 14 -39.02 -4.48 -36.37
N ALA A 15 -39.75 -5.04 -35.44
CA ALA A 15 -39.72 -4.59 -34.04
C ALA A 15 -39.37 -5.67 -33.01
N ILE A 16 -38.74 -6.80 -33.40
CA ILE A 16 -38.33 -7.86 -32.43
C ILE A 16 -36.89 -8.26 -32.72
N ALA A 17 -35.95 -7.37 -32.56
CA ALA A 17 -34.53 -7.71 -32.62
C ALA A 17 -33.64 -6.76 -31.81
N CYS A 18 -34.02 -6.43 -30.57
CA CYS A 18 -33.15 -5.74 -29.62
C CYS A 18 -33.39 -6.24 -28.18
N ASN A 19 -33.39 -7.56 -27.98
CA ASN A 19 -33.21 -8.16 -26.66
C ASN A 19 -32.19 -9.29 -26.79
N SER A 20 -30.94 -8.91 -27.04
CA SER A 20 -29.83 -9.88 -26.98
C SER A 20 -29.55 -10.17 -25.51
N PRO A 21 -29.64 -11.45 -25.08
CA PRO A 21 -29.26 -11.84 -23.73
C PRO A 21 -27.76 -11.62 -23.41
N LYS A 22 -26.94 -11.24 -24.39
CA LYS A 22 -25.52 -10.90 -24.20
C LYS A 22 -25.24 -9.60 -23.43
N GLN A 23 -26.23 -8.71 -23.27
CA GLN A 23 -26.02 -7.44 -22.58
C GLN A 23 -26.17 -7.56 -21.05
N LYS A 24 -26.70 -8.70 -20.55
CA LYS A 24 -26.84 -8.95 -19.11
C LYS A 24 -25.64 -9.69 -18.49
N GLU A 25 -24.76 -10.25 -19.34
CA GLU A 25 -23.58 -10.99 -18.90
C GLU A 25 -22.32 -10.10 -18.76
N LEU A 26 -22.33 -8.91 -19.34
CA LEU A 26 -21.25 -7.91 -19.23
C LEU A 26 -21.31 -7.05 -17.96
N ALA A 27 -22.34 -7.20 -17.13
CA ALA A 27 -22.50 -6.43 -15.89
C ALA A 27 -22.05 -7.17 -14.62
N LYS A 28 -21.56 -8.38 -14.76
CA LYS A 28 -20.84 -9.09 -13.70
C LYS A 28 -19.35 -9.02 -14.04
N ALA A 29 -18.76 -7.83 -13.98
CA ALA A 29 -17.33 -7.74 -13.74
C ALA A 29 -17.11 -8.45 -12.39
N ASP A 30 -16.56 -9.66 -12.44
CA ASP A 30 -16.25 -10.42 -11.22
C ASP A 30 -15.36 -9.51 -10.36
N LEU A 31 -15.85 -9.13 -9.20
CA LEU A 31 -15.00 -8.45 -8.22
C LEU A 31 -13.77 -9.34 -8.01
N PRO A 32 -12.55 -8.77 -7.98
CA PRO A 32 -11.35 -9.54 -7.77
C PRO A 32 -11.51 -10.48 -6.57
N SER A 33 -11.15 -11.73 -6.73
CA SER A 33 -11.17 -12.68 -5.62
C SER A 33 -10.22 -12.20 -4.49
N ALA A 34 -10.37 -12.75 -3.30
CA ALA A 34 -9.44 -12.45 -2.21
C ALA A 34 -7.99 -12.84 -2.58
N ALA A 35 -7.81 -13.91 -3.35
CA ALA A 35 -6.49 -14.33 -3.84
C ALA A 35 -5.91 -13.34 -4.84
N ASP A 36 -6.70 -12.89 -5.84
CA ASP A 36 -6.26 -11.90 -6.83
C ASP A 36 -5.87 -10.58 -6.15
N ARG A 37 -6.62 -10.18 -5.11
CA ARG A 37 -6.32 -8.99 -4.33
C ARG A 37 -4.99 -9.11 -3.58
N ILE A 38 -4.70 -10.26 -2.98
CA ILE A 38 -3.43 -10.52 -2.28
C ILE A 38 -2.28 -10.52 -3.28
N GLU A 39 -2.41 -11.20 -4.42
CA GLU A 39 -1.40 -11.24 -5.48
C GLU A 39 -1.09 -9.82 -6.01
N ARG A 40 -2.14 -9.02 -6.27
CA ARG A 40 -1.99 -7.62 -6.65
C ARG A 40 -1.26 -6.82 -5.59
N GLY A 41 -1.58 -7.04 -4.32
CA GLY A 41 -0.93 -6.38 -3.19
C GLY A 41 0.54 -6.74 -3.07
N GLU A 42 0.89 -8.01 -3.23
CA GLU A 42 2.28 -8.48 -3.26
C GLU A 42 3.09 -7.78 -4.35
N PHE A 43 2.56 -7.77 -5.57
CA PHE A 43 3.18 -7.07 -6.70
C PHE A 43 3.42 -5.59 -6.39
N LEU A 44 2.43 -4.90 -5.82
CA LEU A 44 2.54 -3.48 -5.47
C LEU A 44 3.57 -3.24 -4.37
N VAL A 45 3.57 -4.03 -3.30
CA VAL A 45 4.54 -3.93 -2.19
C VAL A 45 5.96 -4.12 -2.70
N ALA A 46 6.19 -5.08 -3.61
CA ALA A 46 7.48 -5.31 -4.24
C ALA A 46 7.89 -4.14 -5.16
N THR A 47 6.98 -3.71 -6.04
CA THR A 47 7.26 -2.70 -7.07
C THR A 47 7.45 -1.29 -6.49
N LEU A 48 6.70 -0.96 -5.43
CA LEU A 48 6.80 0.33 -4.74
C LEU A 48 7.98 0.38 -3.75
N GLY A 49 8.75 -0.70 -3.59
CA GLY A 49 9.93 -0.72 -2.76
C GLY A 49 9.66 -0.68 -1.25
N CYS A 50 8.50 -1.15 -0.78
CA CYS A 50 8.17 -1.11 0.65
C CYS A 50 9.22 -1.85 1.51
N ASN A 51 9.79 -2.94 0.98
CA ASN A 51 10.86 -3.69 1.63
C ASN A 51 12.17 -2.91 1.79
N ASP A 52 12.41 -1.88 0.98
CA ASP A 52 13.66 -1.14 1.01
C ASP A 52 13.86 -0.42 2.34
N CYS A 53 12.77 0.10 2.91
CA CYS A 53 12.77 0.77 4.21
C CYS A 53 12.15 -0.07 5.34
N HIS A 54 11.13 -0.88 5.04
CA HIS A 54 10.36 -1.57 6.08
C HIS A 54 10.89 -2.97 6.44
N SER A 55 12.01 -3.42 5.85
CA SER A 55 12.63 -4.71 6.20
C SER A 55 14.06 -4.52 6.65
N PRO A 56 14.46 -5.05 7.82
CA PRO A 56 15.87 -5.18 8.17
C PRO A 56 16.63 -5.93 7.08
N LYS A 57 17.94 -5.73 7.00
CA LYS A 57 18.78 -6.34 5.96
C LYS A 57 19.71 -7.40 6.55
N VAL A 58 20.02 -8.37 5.73
CA VAL A 58 21.14 -9.30 5.92
C VAL A 58 22.18 -9.07 4.83
N MET A 59 23.46 -9.13 5.19
CA MET A 59 24.54 -8.92 4.25
C MET A 59 24.78 -10.19 3.44
N THR A 60 24.87 -10.03 2.11
CA THR A 60 25.23 -11.10 1.18
C THR A 60 26.49 -10.70 0.39
N PRO A 61 27.13 -11.64 -0.33
CA PRO A 61 28.25 -11.30 -1.21
C PRO A 61 27.90 -10.26 -2.30
N ARG A 62 26.60 -10.06 -2.60
CA ARG A 62 26.09 -9.07 -3.57
C ARG A 62 25.57 -7.79 -2.91
N GLY A 63 25.75 -7.65 -1.60
CA GLY A 63 25.27 -6.51 -0.83
C GLY A 63 24.10 -6.85 0.11
N PRO A 64 23.52 -5.84 0.78
CA PRO A 64 22.42 -6.03 1.70
C PRO A 64 21.13 -6.41 0.95
N VAL A 65 20.41 -7.41 1.48
CA VAL A 65 19.09 -7.83 1.00
C VAL A 65 18.10 -7.87 2.17
N PRO A 66 16.79 -7.69 1.95
CA PRO A 66 15.80 -7.85 3.01
C PRO A 66 15.93 -9.20 3.71
N ASP A 67 15.91 -9.19 5.05
CA ASP A 67 15.93 -10.42 5.86
C ASP A 67 14.62 -11.21 5.64
N PRO A 68 14.67 -12.42 5.06
CA PRO A 68 13.46 -13.19 4.74
C PRO A 68 12.66 -13.61 5.99
N ASN A 69 13.27 -13.56 7.16
CA ASN A 69 12.60 -13.89 8.43
C ASN A 69 11.89 -12.68 9.05
N ARG A 70 12.22 -11.46 8.61
CA ARG A 70 11.75 -10.21 9.17
C ARG A 70 11.26 -9.23 8.10
N LEU A 71 10.72 -9.76 6.99
CA LEU A 71 10.14 -8.92 5.94
C LEU A 71 9.07 -7.99 6.52
N LEU A 72 9.14 -6.71 6.15
CA LEU A 72 8.17 -5.68 6.50
C LEU A 72 7.96 -5.46 8.01
N SER A 73 8.90 -5.94 8.85
CA SER A 73 8.81 -5.80 10.31
C SER A 73 9.25 -4.43 10.83
N GLY A 74 9.73 -3.54 9.97
CA GLY A 74 10.20 -2.21 10.35
C GLY A 74 11.61 -2.18 10.93
N HIS A 75 11.95 -1.06 11.56
CA HIS A 75 13.23 -0.88 12.23
C HIS A 75 13.35 -1.81 13.45
N ASP A 76 14.47 -2.51 13.58
CA ASP A 76 14.71 -3.42 14.70
C ASP A 76 14.79 -2.64 16.02
N SER A 77 13.91 -2.97 16.97
CA SER A 77 13.86 -2.31 18.27
C SER A 77 15.14 -2.46 19.10
N ASN A 78 15.99 -3.44 18.76
CA ASN A 78 17.24 -3.70 19.45
C ASN A 78 18.45 -3.03 18.76
N GLU A 79 18.26 -2.42 17.60
CA GLU A 79 19.32 -1.73 16.88
C GLU A 79 19.59 -0.35 17.50
N THR A 80 20.81 -0.12 17.96
CA THR A 80 21.28 1.19 18.39
C THR A 80 21.84 1.92 17.19
N LEU A 81 21.34 3.11 16.90
CA LEU A 81 21.89 3.94 15.84
C LEU A 81 23.29 4.44 16.25
N PRO A 82 24.25 4.48 15.32
CA PRO A 82 25.57 5.06 15.58
C PRO A 82 25.45 6.57 15.83
N GLU A 83 26.41 7.11 16.55
CA GLU A 83 26.58 8.56 16.66
C GLU A 83 26.84 9.18 15.29
N TYR A 84 26.36 10.39 15.08
CA TYR A 84 26.55 11.15 13.85
C TYR A 84 26.87 12.62 14.17
N ASP A 85 27.56 13.30 13.26
CA ASP A 85 27.77 14.73 13.35
C ASP A 85 26.48 15.50 13.02
N PRO A 86 25.89 16.25 13.97
CA PRO A 86 24.66 17.02 13.74
C PRO A 86 24.78 18.03 12.58
N GLN A 87 25.97 18.51 12.25
CA GLN A 87 26.17 19.43 11.12
C GLN A 87 25.90 18.74 9.77
N SER A 88 26.10 17.41 9.68
CA SER A 88 25.87 16.64 8.46
C SER A 88 24.40 16.63 8.04
N VAL A 89 23.46 16.70 8.97
CA VAL A 89 22.01 16.67 8.66
C VAL A 89 21.46 17.99 8.12
N GLY A 90 22.25 19.07 8.12
CA GLY A 90 21.88 20.34 7.48
C GLY A 90 21.87 20.27 5.93
N GLY A 91 22.63 19.33 5.34
CA GLY A 91 22.75 19.17 3.90
C GLY A 91 22.44 17.79 3.35
N TYR A 92 22.23 16.79 4.22
CA TYR A 92 22.06 15.40 3.83
C TYR A 92 20.95 14.72 4.62
N VAL A 93 20.44 13.62 4.08
CA VAL A 93 19.66 12.64 4.82
C VAL A 93 20.55 11.44 5.10
N LEU A 94 20.71 11.09 6.36
CA LEU A 94 21.51 9.93 6.77
C LEU A 94 20.60 8.73 6.97
N PHE A 95 21.01 7.58 6.45
CA PHE A 95 20.34 6.29 6.68
C PHE A 95 21.23 5.38 7.51
N ASN A 96 20.62 4.57 8.40
CA ASN A 96 21.34 3.43 8.95
C ASN A 96 21.62 2.38 7.85
N MET A 97 22.53 1.42 8.13
CA MET A 97 22.92 0.40 7.14
C MET A 97 21.75 -0.50 6.68
N ASN A 98 20.72 -0.62 7.50
CA ASN A 98 19.51 -1.37 7.16
C ASN A 98 18.53 -0.56 6.28
N GLY A 99 18.69 0.76 6.13
CA GLY A 99 17.73 1.64 5.47
C GLY A 99 16.42 1.80 6.24
N THR A 100 16.36 1.34 7.50
CA THR A 100 15.13 1.33 8.32
C THR A 100 14.99 2.52 9.25
N ALA A 101 16.02 3.34 9.36
CA ALA A 101 16.02 4.61 10.09
C ALA A 101 16.62 5.71 9.20
N ALA A 102 16.05 6.91 9.29
CA ALA A 102 16.54 8.09 8.56
C ALA A 102 16.58 9.31 9.47
N ILE A 103 17.65 10.09 9.32
CA ILE A 103 17.93 11.29 10.10
C ILE A 103 18.02 12.47 9.14
N GLY A 104 17.30 13.54 9.44
CA GLY A 104 17.28 14.75 8.63
C GLY A 104 16.77 15.95 9.42
N PRO A 105 16.43 17.08 8.75
CA PRO A 105 15.91 18.27 9.44
C PRO A 105 14.64 18.04 10.26
N TRP A 106 13.91 16.97 10.00
CA TRP A 106 12.72 16.54 10.76
C TRP A 106 13.04 15.75 12.04
N GLY A 107 14.33 15.48 12.32
CA GLY A 107 14.77 14.58 13.38
C GLY A 107 15.06 13.17 12.90
N THR A 108 14.78 12.16 13.71
CA THR A 108 14.97 10.75 13.37
C THR A 108 13.63 10.07 13.18
N SER A 109 13.43 9.47 12.01
CA SER A 109 12.28 8.63 11.69
C SER A 109 12.67 7.16 11.60
N PHE A 110 11.77 6.27 12.01
CA PHE A 110 11.94 4.83 11.96
C PHE A 110 10.83 4.20 11.12
N ALA A 111 11.19 3.27 10.25
CA ALA A 111 10.24 2.54 9.42
C ALA A 111 9.34 1.66 10.30
N GLY A 112 8.04 1.80 10.16
CA GLY A 112 7.05 1.10 10.97
C GLY A 112 6.97 -0.40 10.65
N ASN A 113 6.50 -1.19 11.62
CA ASN A 113 6.15 -2.58 11.42
C ASN A 113 4.83 -2.68 10.64
N LEU A 114 4.90 -3.22 9.42
CA LEU A 114 3.76 -3.40 8.51
C LEU A 114 3.20 -4.82 8.55
N THR A 115 3.74 -5.71 9.40
CA THR A 115 3.22 -7.07 9.53
C THR A 115 1.91 -7.11 10.31
N PRO A 116 1.10 -8.18 10.17
CA PRO A 116 -0.16 -8.33 10.90
C PRO A 116 0.02 -8.72 12.37
N ASP A 117 1.17 -8.44 12.96
CA ASP A 117 1.40 -8.54 14.40
C ASP A 117 0.69 -7.41 15.16
N ALA A 118 0.37 -7.64 16.43
CA ALA A 118 -0.22 -6.63 17.31
C ALA A 118 0.67 -5.37 17.48
N THR A 119 1.99 -5.51 17.32
CA THR A 119 2.96 -4.41 17.35
C THR A 119 3.08 -3.66 16.02
N GLY A 120 2.48 -4.21 14.95
CA GLY A 120 2.40 -3.63 13.62
C GLY A 120 1.00 -3.15 13.27
N ILE A 121 0.49 -3.61 12.11
CA ILE A 121 -0.86 -3.25 11.63
C ILE A 121 -1.93 -4.29 12.00
N GLY A 122 -1.66 -5.20 12.95
CA GLY A 122 -2.56 -6.31 13.28
C GLY A 122 -3.97 -5.88 13.62
N PHE A 123 -4.14 -4.78 14.35
CA PHE A 123 -5.44 -4.23 14.76
C PHE A 123 -5.98 -3.11 13.85
N TRP A 124 -5.27 -2.76 12.77
CA TRP A 124 -5.76 -1.71 11.88
C TRP A 124 -6.91 -2.24 11.01
N SER A 125 -7.88 -1.39 10.73
CA SER A 125 -8.85 -1.64 9.67
C SER A 125 -8.27 -1.28 8.29
N GLU A 126 -8.93 -1.74 7.24
CA GLU A 126 -8.58 -1.39 5.86
C GLU A 126 -8.69 0.12 5.63
N GLU A 127 -9.77 0.74 6.13
CA GLU A 127 -10.01 2.19 6.04
C GLU A 127 -8.93 2.98 6.77
N GLN A 128 -8.51 2.51 7.95
CA GLN A 128 -7.44 3.13 8.73
C GLN A 128 -6.11 3.09 7.95
N PHE A 129 -5.80 1.97 7.30
CA PHE A 129 -4.60 1.83 6.46
C PHE A 129 -4.68 2.76 5.24
N VAL A 130 -5.78 2.72 4.49
CA VAL A 130 -5.98 3.59 3.32
C VAL A 130 -5.85 5.05 3.71
N LYS A 131 -6.48 5.47 4.80
CA LYS A 131 -6.39 6.84 5.32
C LYS A 131 -4.96 7.24 5.68
N SER A 132 -4.17 6.34 6.28
CA SER A 132 -2.79 6.64 6.63
C SER A 132 -1.96 7.05 5.41
N ILE A 133 -2.20 6.43 4.26
CA ILE A 133 -1.50 6.71 3.01
C ILE A 133 -2.14 7.89 2.26
N LYS A 134 -3.45 7.91 2.12
CA LYS A 134 -4.16 8.97 1.37
C LYS A 134 -3.97 10.36 1.97
N GLU A 135 -4.01 10.46 3.28
CA GLU A 135 -3.92 11.71 4.02
C GLU A 135 -2.54 11.94 4.67
N GLY A 136 -1.62 10.98 4.54
CA GLY A 136 -0.30 11.04 5.16
C GLY A 136 -0.37 11.06 6.69
N LYS A 137 -1.39 10.45 7.30
CA LYS A 137 -1.62 10.48 8.75
C LYS A 137 -0.93 9.32 9.46
N TYR A 138 -0.14 9.64 10.49
CA TYR A 138 0.49 8.60 11.31
C TYR A 138 -0.57 7.69 11.94
N LYS A 139 -0.45 6.40 11.69
CA LYS A 139 -1.42 5.37 12.09
C LYS A 139 -2.86 5.60 11.59
N GLY A 140 -3.07 6.44 10.56
CA GLY A 140 -4.41 6.73 10.04
C GLY A 140 -5.35 7.45 11.03
N LEU A 141 -4.81 8.12 12.05
CA LEU A 141 -5.59 8.80 13.08
C LEU A 141 -5.75 10.29 12.76
N ASP A 142 -6.95 10.86 12.93
CA ASP A 142 -7.28 12.25 12.57
C ASP A 142 -6.35 13.28 13.22
N ASN A 143 -6.12 13.13 14.52
CA ASN A 143 -5.33 14.07 15.33
C ASN A 143 -3.85 13.68 15.44
N SER A 144 -3.36 12.80 14.55
CA SER A 144 -1.96 12.41 14.55
C SER A 144 -1.10 13.35 13.69
N ARG A 145 0.21 13.32 13.92
CA ARG A 145 1.17 13.98 13.04
C ARG A 145 1.12 13.39 11.64
N SER A 146 1.71 14.09 10.67
CA SER A 146 1.96 13.53 9.34
C SER A 146 2.99 12.41 9.39
N LEU A 147 2.97 11.55 8.38
CA LEU A 147 4.05 10.60 8.11
C LEU A 147 5.34 11.41 7.87
N LEU A 148 6.46 10.91 8.40
CA LEU A 148 7.73 11.60 8.31
C LEU A 148 8.51 11.16 7.06
N PRO A 149 9.35 12.05 6.52
CA PRO A 149 10.31 11.64 5.52
C PRO A 149 11.21 10.49 6.03
N PRO A 150 11.72 9.63 5.17
CA PRO A 150 11.64 9.67 3.72
C PRO A 150 10.44 8.93 3.12
N MET A 151 9.41 8.57 3.90
CA MET A 151 8.22 7.87 3.39
C MET A 151 7.54 8.69 2.28
N PRO A 152 7.51 8.21 1.01
CA PRO A 152 7.00 8.98 -0.12
C PRO A 152 5.47 8.86 -0.25
N TRP A 153 4.76 9.09 0.85
CA TRP A 153 3.31 8.91 0.94
C TRP A 153 2.53 9.81 -0.03
N GLU A 154 3.05 10.99 -0.38
CA GLU A 154 2.43 11.89 -1.37
C GLU A 154 2.34 11.24 -2.75
N GLY A 155 3.34 10.46 -3.12
CA GLY A 155 3.31 9.64 -4.34
C GLY A 155 2.28 8.52 -4.22
N TYR A 156 2.31 7.78 -3.14
CA TYR A 156 1.41 6.64 -2.90
C TYR A 156 -0.05 7.06 -2.70
N SER A 157 -0.31 8.29 -2.23
CA SER A 157 -1.67 8.83 -2.13
C SER A 157 -2.39 8.92 -3.48
N LYS A 158 -1.66 8.88 -4.61
CA LYS A 158 -2.22 8.89 -5.97
C LYS A 158 -2.68 7.52 -6.46
N LEU A 159 -2.30 6.45 -5.77
CA LEU A 159 -2.77 5.11 -6.12
C LEU A 159 -4.31 5.04 -6.00
N PRO A 160 -4.98 4.26 -6.86
CA PRO A 160 -6.39 3.93 -6.68
C PRO A 160 -6.63 3.30 -5.30
N ASP A 161 -7.80 3.53 -4.73
CA ASP A 161 -8.16 2.95 -3.42
C ASP A 161 -8.10 1.43 -3.44
N GLU A 162 -8.49 0.80 -4.55
CA GLU A 162 -8.43 -0.66 -4.71
C GLU A 162 -6.99 -1.20 -4.68
N ASP A 163 -6.01 -0.44 -5.15
CA ASP A 163 -4.59 -0.81 -5.04
C ASP A 163 -4.10 -0.70 -3.58
N LEU A 164 -4.51 0.33 -2.85
CA LEU A 164 -4.19 0.46 -1.41
C LEU A 164 -4.85 -0.65 -0.59
N LYS A 165 -6.09 -1.02 -0.90
CA LYS A 165 -6.78 -2.16 -0.29
C LYS A 165 -6.11 -3.49 -0.61
N ALA A 166 -5.58 -3.64 -1.83
CA ALA A 166 -4.81 -4.81 -2.23
C ALA A 166 -3.50 -4.90 -1.43
N ILE A 167 -2.76 -3.79 -1.28
CA ILE A 167 -1.58 -3.72 -0.42
C ILE A 167 -1.93 -4.14 1.01
N TYR A 168 -3.00 -3.58 1.58
CA TYR A 168 -3.45 -3.95 2.92
C TYR A 168 -3.78 -5.45 3.03
N ALA A 169 -4.50 -6.02 2.06
CA ALA A 169 -4.85 -7.44 2.04
C ALA A 169 -3.59 -8.33 2.04
N TYR A 170 -2.58 -7.98 1.24
CA TYR A 170 -1.29 -8.68 1.25
C TYR A 170 -0.58 -8.55 2.60
N LEU A 171 -0.47 -7.34 3.15
CA LEU A 171 0.17 -7.09 4.45
C LEU A 171 -0.52 -7.85 5.59
N LYS A 172 -1.83 -8.07 5.49
CA LYS A 172 -2.60 -8.88 6.45
C LYS A 172 -2.42 -10.39 6.26
N SER A 173 -1.93 -10.84 5.10
CA SER A 173 -1.73 -12.25 4.77
C SER A 173 -0.34 -12.78 5.08
N ILE A 174 0.66 -11.88 5.27
CA ILE A 174 2.05 -12.29 5.51
C ILE A 174 2.29 -12.74 6.97
N LYS A 175 3.46 -13.35 7.21
CA LYS A 175 3.86 -13.81 8.55
C LYS A 175 3.93 -12.63 9.53
N PRO A 176 3.25 -12.71 10.70
CA PRO A 176 3.39 -11.70 11.74
C PRO A 176 4.79 -11.73 12.36
N VAL A 177 5.37 -10.56 12.60
CA VAL A 177 6.66 -10.41 13.29
C VAL A 177 6.48 -9.42 14.43
N LYS A 178 6.69 -9.89 15.66
CA LYS A 178 6.64 -9.02 16.84
C LYS A 178 7.86 -8.10 16.86
N ASN A 179 7.63 -6.79 16.71
CA ASN A 179 8.66 -5.76 16.76
C ASN A 179 8.05 -4.41 17.14
N ILE A 180 8.40 -3.88 18.33
CA ILE A 180 7.95 -2.56 18.80
C ILE A 180 8.94 -1.52 18.28
N VAL A 181 8.64 -0.94 17.12
CA VAL A 181 9.48 0.11 16.52
C VAL A 181 9.56 1.33 17.46
N PRO A 182 10.75 1.93 17.65
CA PRO A 182 10.92 3.14 18.46
C PRO A 182 10.08 4.31 17.94
N GLN A 183 9.73 5.22 18.84
CA GLN A 183 9.08 6.47 18.45
C GLN A 183 10.07 7.38 17.72
N ALA A 184 9.58 8.15 16.75
CA ALA A 184 10.40 9.16 16.09
C ALA A 184 10.95 10.18 17.09
N ILE A 185 12.20 10.61 16.89
CA ILE A 185 12.84 11.67 17.67
C ILE A 185 12.67 12.96 16.88
N LEU A 186 11.85 13.88 17.37
CA LEU A 186 11.54 15.15 16.70
C LEU A 186 12.40 16.28 17.28
N PRO A 187 12.78 17.29 16.45
CA PRO A 187 13.51 18.45 16.96
C PRO A 187 12.67 19.23 17.97
N GLY A 188 13.27 19.60 19.10
CA GLY A 188 12.67 20.54 20.05
C GLY A 188 11.53 20.00 20.91
N ILE A 189 11.39 18.66 21.03
CA ILE A 189 10.50 18.03 22.01
C ILE A 189 11.34 17.35 23.08
#